data_95e137d914030b9619bb0d3ca2cb64b2
#
_entry.id   95e137d914030b9619bb0d3ca2cb64b2
#
_cell.length_a   1.000
_cell.length_b   1.000
_cell.length_c   1.000
_cell.angle_alpha   90.00
_cell.angle_beta   90.00
_cell.angle_gamma   90.00
#
_symmetry.space_group_name_H-M   'P 1'
#
loop_
_entity.id
_entity.type
_entity.pdbx_description
1 polymer ?
#
loop_
_entity_poly.entity_id
_entity_poly.type
_entity_poly.pdbx_seq_one_letter_code
_entity_poly.pdbx_strand_id
1 'polypeptide(L)'
;MVSRPESGMILDSSAIVAILCREPGHLALIEKVTAADTLGVGAPTVFETAMVLTIKLRLDGLAMVNEFLRESGAQSISFTDQHASIAFGAYLRYGKGRHKASFNFGDCCSYSVAKVSRLPLLYVGNDFVKTDIPIA
;
A
#
# COMPACT_ATOMS: atom_id res chain seq x y z
N MET A 1 -4.59 31.26 -14.10
CA MET A 1 -4.52 30.50 -12.82
C MET A 1 -3.82 29.19 -13.05
N VAL A 2 -2.76 28.92 -12.30
CA VAL A 2 -2.02 27.67 -12.42
C VAL A 2 -2.69 26.61 -11.56
N SER A 3 -3.13 25.51 -12.17
CA SER A 3 -3.70 24.40 -11.41
C SER A 3 -2.59 23.66 -10.68
N ARG A 4 -2.86 23.27 -9.44
CA ARG A 4 -1.97 22.43 -8.65
C ARG A 4 -1.91 21.03 -9.28
N PRO A 5 -0.69 20.42 -9.42
CA PRO A 5 -0.62 19.03 -9.84
C PRO A 5 -1.41 18.13 -8.90
N GLU A 6 -2.12 17.17 -9.45
CA GLU A 6 -2.80 16.16 -8.62
C GLU A 6 -1.77 15.35 -7.84
N SER A 7 -2.03 15.16 -6.56
CA SER A 7 -1.25 14.27 -5.72
C SER A 7 -1.99 12.95 -5.55
N GLY A 8 -1.28 11.86 -5.74
CA GLY A 8 -1.86 10.53 -5.56
C GLY A 8 -0.85 9.61 -4.92
N MET A 9 -1.34 8.57 -4.29
CA MET A 9 -0.48 7.54 -3.72
C MET A 9 -1.17 6.21 -3.65
N ILE A 10 -0.36 5.16 -3.62
CA ILE A 10 -0.80 3.80 -3.37
C ILE A 10 -0.48 3.47 -1.92
N LEU A 11 -1.38 2.78 -1.24
CA LEU A 11 -1.21 2.40 0.16
C LEU A 11 -0.79 0.94 0.25
N ASP A 12 0.27 0.68 1.01
CA ASP A 12 0.63 -0.68 1.42
C ASP A 12 -0.20 -1.08 2.64
N SER A 13 -0.33 -2.38 2.89
CA SER A 13 -1.01 -2.90 4.08
C SER A 13 -0.44 -2.33 5.37
N SER A 14 0.88 -2.14 5.43
CA SER A 14 1.56 -1.61 6.62
C SER A 14 1.05 -0.22 7.01
N ALA A 15 0.75 0.63 6.03
CA ALA A 15 0.23 1.97 6.30
C ALA A 15 -1.21 1.91 6.82
N ILE A 16 -2.06 1.10 6.22
CA ILE A 16 -3.46 0.97 6.63
C ILE A 16 -3.55 0.36 8.04
N VAL A 17 -2.77 -0.68 8.30
CA VAL A 17 -2.72 -1.33 9.63
C VAL A 17 -2.25 -0.33 10.69
N ALA A 18 -1.19 0.44 10.40
CA ALA A 18 -0.69 1.44 11.34
C ALA A 18 -1.74 2.49 11.68
N ILE A 19 -2.50 2.95 10.67
CA ILE A 19 -3.58 3.93 10.89
C ILE A 19 -4.70 3.34 11.74
N LEU A 20 -5.20 2.17 11.36
CA LEU A 20 -6.36 1.57 12.04
C LEU A 20 -6.03 1.04 13.43
N CYS A 21 -4.82 0.58 13.65
CA CYS A 21 -4.34 0.12 14.95
C CYS A 21 -3.70 1.23 15.79
N ARG A 22 -3.68 2.46 15.30
CA ARG A 22 -3.10 3.63 15.97
C ARG A 22 -1.66 3.38 16.43
N GLU A 23 -0.86 2.79 15.54
CA GLU A 23 0.55 2.54 15.81
C GLU A 23 1.34 3.87 15.87
N PRO A 24 2.54 3.88 16.49
CA PRO A 24 3.35 5.10 16.52
C PRO A 24 3.57 5.66 15.13
N GLY A 25 3.35 6.97 14.95
CA GLY A 25 3.46 7.64 13.65
C GLY A 25 2.18 7.66 12.83
N HIS A 26 1.07 7.07 13.30
CA HIS A 26 -0.18 7.01 12.55
C HIS A 26 -0.75 8.38 12.20
N LEU A 27 -0.55 9.39 13.03
CA LEU A 27 -1.09 10.74 12.76
C LEU A 27 -0.44 11.36 11.51
N ALA A 28 0.86 11.16 11.32
CA ALA A 28 1.55 11.65 10.12
C ALA A 28 1.05 10.91 8.87
N LEU A 29 0.73 9.62 8.98
CA LEU A 29 0.14 8.86 7.88
C LEU A 29 -1.25 9.38 7.52
N ILE A 30 -2.08 9.66 8.53
CA ILE A 30 -3.41 10.23 8.33
C ILE A 30 -3.33 11.58 7.61
N GLU A 31 -2.37 12.43 7.99
CA GLU A 31 -2.17 13.71 7.30
C GLU A 31 -1.90 13.52 5.81
N LYS A 32 -1.02 12.58 5.46
CA LYS A 32 -0.71 12.28 4.05
C LYS A 32 -1.92 11.76 3.31
N VAL A 33 -2.67 10.85 3.91
CA VAL A 33 -3.88 10.28 3.31
C VAL A 33 -4.94 11.37 3.09
N THR A 34 -5.13 12.25 4.07
CA THR A 34 -6.12 13.33 3.99
C THR A 34 -5.75 14.36 2.93
N ALA A 35 -4.46 14.63 2.74
CA ALA A 35 -3.99 15.62 1.78
C ALA A 35 -3.95 15.12 0.34
N ALA A 36 -4.02 13.81 0.11
CA ALA A 36 -3.90 13.23 -1.22
C ALA A 36 -5.19 13.46 -2.04
N ASP A 37 -5.03 13.79 -3.31
CA ASP A 37 -6.16 13.95 -4.23
C ASP A 37 -6.72 12.59 -4.66
N THR A 38 -5.86 11.60 -4.83
CA THR A 38 -6.27 10.24 -5.19
C THR A 38 -5.53 9.22 -4.34
N LEU A 39 -6.25 8.17 -3.97
CA LEU A 39 -5.69 7.06 -3.19
C LEU A 39 -6.09 5.75 -3.84
N GLY A 40 -5.16 4.80 -3.88
CA GLY A 40 -5.43 3.48 -4.38
C GLY A 40 -4.83 2.39 -3.49
N VAL A 41 -5.49 1.24 -3.48
CA VAL A 41 -5.01 0.05 -2.77
C VAL A 41 -5.23 -1.13 -3.69
N GLY A 42 -4.20 -1.91 -3.95
CA GLY A 42 -4.36 -3.12 -4.75
C GLY A 42 -5.29 -4.13 -4.10
N ALA A 43 -6.07 -4.85 -4.90
CA ALA A 43 -7.00 -5.86 -4.38
C ALA A 43 -6.29 -6.91 -3.49
N PRO A 44 -5.09 -7.42 -3.83
CA PRO A 44 -4.37 -8.31 -2.92
C PRO A 44 -4.02 -7.66 -1.58
N THR A 45 -3.71 -6.37 -1.60
CA THR A 45 -3.39 -5.62 -0.38
C THR A 45 -4.63 -5.42 0.49
N VAL A 46 -5.80 -5.23 -0.10
CA VAL A 46 -7.07 -5.21 0.65
C VAL A 46 -7.26 -6.53 1.41
N PHE A 47 -7.05 -7.64 0.72
CA PHE A 47 -7.16 -8.98 1.33
C PHE A 47 -6.13 -9.17 2.44
N GLU A 48 -4.88 -8.86 2.18
CA GLU A 48 -3.81 -8.98 3.18
C GLU A 48 -4.12 -8.15 4.42
N THR A 49 -4.53 -6.90 4.24
CA THR A 49 -4.87 -6.00 5.33
C THR A 49 -6.03 -6.54 6.16
N ALA A 50 -7.06 -7.07 5.48
CA ALA A 50 -8.20 -7.68 6.16
C ALA A 50 -7.78 -8.86 7.04
N MET A 51 -6.90 -9.73 6.53
CA MET A 51 -6.36 -10.84 7.33
C MET A 51 -5.59 -10.35 8.54
N VAL A 52 -4.68 -9.40 8.36
CA VAL A 52 -3.85 -8.88 9.44
C VAL A 52 -4.71 -8.24 10.54
N LEU A 53 -5.70 -7.43 10.16
CA LEU A 53 -6.59 -6.79 11.13
C LEU A 53 -7.44 -7.81 11.89
N THR A 54 -7.90 -8.85 11.21
CA THR A 54 -8.69 -9.91 11.84
C THR A 54 -7.85 -10.61 12.92
N ILE A 55 -6.60 -10.90 12.61
CA ILE A 55 -5.69 -11.55 13.56
C ILE A 55 -5.37 -10.63 14.74
N LYS A 56 -5.03 -9.36 14.45
CA LYS A 56 -4.61 -8.41 15.48
C LYS A 56 -5.75 -7.98 16.41
N LEU A 57 -6.93 -7.74 15.85
CA LEU A 57 -8.04 -7.12 16.59
C LEU A 57 -9.17 -8.08 16.90
N ARG A 58 -9.14 -9.28 16.33
CA ARG A 58 -10.20 -10.30 16.50
C ARG A 58 -11.59 -9.75 16.11
N LEU A 59 -11.62 -8.91 15.07
CA LEU A 59 -12.81 -8.31 14.50
C LEU A 59 -12.90 -8.70 13.03
N ASP A 60 -13.99 -8.29 12.36
CA ASP A 60 -14.11 -8.46 10.92
C ASP A 60 -13.17 -7.47 10.20
N GLY A 61 -11.99 -7.94 9.85
CA GLY A 61 -10.98 -7.11 9.21
C GLY A 61 -11.42 -6.59 7.85
N LEU A 62 -12.20 -7.36 7.09
CA LEU A 62 -12.68 -6.89 5.78
C LEU A 62 -13.65 -5.73 5.94
N ALA A 63 -14.58 -5.81 6.90
CA ALA A 63 -15.48 -4.70 7.19
C ALA A 63 -14.71 -3.44 7.57
N MET A 64 -13.65 -3.58 8.35
CA MET A 64 -12.79 -2.45 8.74
C MET A 64 -12.07 -1.82 7.55
N VAL A 65 -11.51 -2.63 6.68
CA VAL A 65 -10.83 -2.12 5.47
C VAL A 65 -11.82 -1.43 4.55
N ASN A 66 -12.98 -2.02 4.32
CA ASN A 66 -14.02 -1.42 3.47
C ASN A 66 -14.49 -0.07 4.02
N GLU A 67 -14.64 0.04 5.34
CA GLU A 67 -14.97 1.31 5.98
C GLU A 67 -13.86 2.35 5.77
N PHE A 68 -12.62 1.93 5.92
CA PHE A 68 -11.46 2.80 5.66
C PHE A 68 -11.44 3.29 4.21
N LEU A 69 -11.66 2.38 3.24
CA LEU A 69 -11.69 2.76 1.83
C LEU A 69 -12.81 3.77 1.56
N ARG A 70 -13.99 3.54 2.14
CA ARG A 70 -15.12 4.44 1.97
C ARG A 70 -14.86 5.82 2.56
N GLU A 71 -14.33 5.89 3.78
CA GLU A 71 -14.07 7.15 4.47
C GLU A 71 -12.93 7.94 3.83
N SER A 72 -11.87 7.27 3.39
CA SER A 72 -10.71 7.91 2.79
C SER A 72 -10.88 8.24 1.31
N GLY A 73 -11.87 7.65 0.65
CA GLY A 73 -12.03 7.76 -0.80
C GLY A 73 -11.05 6.90 -1.58
N ALA A 74 -10.30 6.01 -0.92
CA ALA A 74 -9.37 5.13 -1.59
C ALA A 74 -10.11 4.11 -2.45
N GLN A 75 -9.59 3.85 -3.65
CA GLN A 75 -10.15 2.88 -4.58
C GLN A 75 -9.38 1.58 -4.54
N SER A 76 -10.12 0.46 -4.55
CA SER A 76 -9.52 -0.85 -4.75
C SER A 76 -9.14 -1.01 -6.22
N ILE A 77 -7.90 -1.39 -6.48
CA ILE A 77 -7.35 -1.53 -7.83
C ILE A 77 -7.25 -3.00 -8.16
N SER A 78 -7.90 -3.42 -9.26
CA SER A 78 -7.83 -4.80 -9.74
C SER A 78 -6.39 -5.21 -10.03
N PHE A 79 -6.03 -6.42 -9.66
CA PHE A 79 -4.70 -6.98 -9.90
C PHE A 79 -4.75 -7.80 -11.18
N THR A 80 -4.13 -7.26 -12.23
CA THR A 80 -4.18 -7.83 -13.58
C THR A 80 -2.93 -8.66 -13.89
N ASP A 81 -2.91 -9.27 -15.08
CA ASP A 81 -1.74 -9.98 -15.57
C ASP A 81 -0.50 -9.07 -15.65
N GLN A 82 -0.70 -7.80 -16.00
CA GLN A 82 0.41 -6.84 -16.01
C GLN A 82 0.99 -6.65 -14.61
N HIS A 83 0.13 -6.53 -13.60
CA HIS A 83 0.58 -6.44 -12.21
C HIS A 83 1.35 -7.69 -11.80
N ALA A 84 0.87 -8.87 -12.18
CA ALA A 84 1.53 -10.13 -11.86
C ALA A 84 2.94 -10.20 -12.46
N SER A 85 3.10 -9.78 -13.71
CA SER A 85 4.42 -9.77 -14.37
C SER A 85 5.39 -8.82 -13.68
N ILE A 86 4.94 -7.63 -13.34
CA ILE A 86 5.77 -6.63 -12.64
C ILE A 86 6.10 -7.10 -11.23
N ALA A 87 5.14 -7.69 -10.52
CA ALA A 87 5.36 -8.24 -9.19
C ALA A 87 6.41 -9.37 -9.22
N PHE A 88 6.37 -10.22 -10.22
CA PHE A 88 7.39 -11.27 -10.35
C PHE A 88 8.77 -10.69 -10.63
N GLY A 89 8.84 -9.67 -11.49
CA GLY A 89 10.09 -8.94 -11.72
C GLY A 89 10.63 -8.30 -10.44
N ALA A 90 9.75 -7.75 -9.61
CA ALA A 90 10.13 -7.20 -8.31
C ALA A 90 10.66 -8.29 -7.37
N TYR A 91 10.05 -9.46 -7.36
CA TYR A 91 10.55 -10.59 -6.58
C TYR A 91 11.95 -11.00 -7.02
N LEU A 92 12.18 -11.13 -8.32
CA LEU A 92 13.51 -11.49 -8.84
C LEU A 92 14.58 -10.47 -8.44
N ARG A 93 14.22 -9.20 -8.36
CA ARG A 93 15.15 -8.11 -8.08
C ARG A 93 15.30 -7.84 -6.58
N TYR A 94 14.21 -7.85 -5.81
CA TYR A 94 14.18 -7.42 -4.42
C TYR A 94 13.72 -8.51 -3.44
N GLY A 95 13.44 -9.70 -3.92
CA GLY A 95 12.82 -10.75 -3.12
C GLY A 95 13.64 -11.24 -1.94
N LYS A 96 12.96 -11.82 -0.98
CA LYS A 96 13.56 -12.43 0.20
C LYS A 96 14.59 -13.48 -0.22
N GLY A 97 15.80 -13.38 0.35
CA GLY A 97 16.92 -14.24 -0.01
C GLY A 97 17.67 -13.79 -1.27
N ARG A 98 17.22 -12.73 -1.93
CA ARG A 98 17.85 -12.19 -3.16
C ARG A 98 18.39 -10.79 -3.00
N HIS A 99 17.79 -9.99 -2.12
CA HIS A 99 18.11 -8.57 -1.96
C HIS A 99 17.88 -8.13 -0.52
N LYS A 100 18.54 -7.05 -0.10
CA LYS A 100 18.40 -6.49 1.26
C LYS A 100 16.98 -6.03 1.57
N ALA A 101 16.21 -5.64 0.56
CA ALA A 101 14.80 -5.26 0.72
C ALA A 101 13.94 -6.44 1.22
N SER A 102 14.33 -7.67 0.88
CA SER A 102 13.67 -8.89 1.38
C SER A 102 12.16 -8.93 1.10
N PHE A 103 11.76 -8.57 -0.11
CA PHE A 103 10.35 -8.52 -0.48
C PHE A 103 9.67 -9.88 -0.26
N ASN A 104 8.55 -9.85 0.42
CA ASN A 104 7.61 -10.96 0.48
C ASN A 104 6.54 -10.80 -0.61
N PHE A 105 5.57 -11.70 -0.64
CA PHE A 105 4.48 -11.67 -1.63
C PHE A 105 3.71 -10.35 -1.59
N GLY A 106 3.33 -9.89 -0.39
CA GLY A 106 2.59 -8.65 -0.22
C GLY A 106 3.37 -7.43 -0.70
N ASP A 107 4.67 -7.37 -0.41
CA ASP A 107 5.54 -6.29 -0.87
C ASP A 107 5.61 -6.22 -2.39
N CYS A 108 5.73 -7.38 -3.04
CA CYS A 108 5.74 -7.46 -4.50
C CYS A 108 4.43 -6.95 -5.10
N CYS A 109 3.29 -7.28 -4.47
CA CYS A 109 1.99 -6.80 -4.93
C CYS A 109 1.87 -5.28 -4.80
N SER A 110 2.22 -4.72 -3.64
CA SER A 110 2.16 -3.27 -3.42
C SER A 110 3.09 -2.52 -4.37
N TYR A 111 4.32 -3.00 -4.55
CA TYR A 111 5.27 -2.45 -5.49
C TYR A 111 4.68 -2.40 -6.90
N SER A 112 4.11 -3.50 -7.36
CA SER A 112 3.58 -3.62 -8.71
C SER A 112 2.42 -2.66 -8.95
N VAL A 113 1.52 -2.51 -8.00
CA VAL A 113 0.38 -1.58 -8.12
C VAL A 113 0.87 -0.14 -8.19
N ALA A 114 1.82 0.24 -7.35
CA ALA A 114 2.42 1.57 -7.39
C ALA A 114 3.13 1.83 -8.72
N LYS A 115 3.85 0.85 -9.22
CA LYS A 115 4.60 0.95 -10.48
C LYS A 115 3.67 1.15 -11.68
N VAL A 116 2.63 0.34 -11.80
CA VAL A 116 1.64 0.44 -12.89
C VAL A 116 0.88 1.75 -12.81
N SER A 117 0.52 2.17 -11.60
CA SER A 117 -0.19 3.43 -11.38
C SER A 117 0.69 4.66 -11.56
N ARG A 118 2.00 4.49 -11.57
CA ARG A 118 3.00 5.58 -11.60
C ARG A 118 2.80 6.56 -10.44
N LEU A 119 2.52 6.01 -9.28
CA LEU A 119 2.31 6.78 -8.06
C LEU A 119 3.28 6.32 -6.98
N PRO A 120 3.63 7.20 -6.04
CA PRO A 120 4.44 6.80 -4.90
C PRO A 120 3.67 5.86 -3.97
N LEU A 121 4.42 5.14 -3.15
CA LEU A 121 3.87 4.17 -2.21
C LEU A 121 3.98 4.71 -0.79
N LEU A 122 2.88 4.67 -0.05
CA LEU A 122 2.86 4.96 1.39
C LEU A 122 2.96 3.65 2.17
N TYR A 123 3.98 3.54 3.02
CA TYR A 123 4.25 2.33 3.78
C TYR A 123 4.95 2.65 5.10
N VAL A 124 4.98 1.67 5.99
CA VAL A 124 5.71 1.72 7.26
C VAL A 124 6.76 0.61 7.23
N GLY A 125 7.97 0.92 7.70
CA GLY A 125 9.08 -0.03 7.74
C GLY A 125 10.15 0.29 6.71
N ASN A 126 11.06 -0.66 6.48
CA ASN A 126 12.25 -0.45 5.65
C ASN A 126 12.24 -1.26 4.35
N ASP A 127 11.14 -1.97 4.04
CA ASP A 127 11.13 -2.91 2.92
C ASP A 127 11.31 -2.21 1.57
N PHE A 128 10.74 -1.04 1.40
CA PHE A 128 10.74 -0.34 0.10
C PHE A 128 11.84 0.71 -0.05
N VAL A 129 12.46 1.13 1.04
CA VAL A 129 13.44 2.25 1.01
C VAL A 129 14.66 1.94 0.17
N LYS A 130 15.00 0.66 0.00
CA LYS A 130 16.17 0.21 -0.77
C LYS A 130 15.82 -0.15 -2.22
N THR A 131 14.67 0.28 -2.70
CA THR A 131 14.17 -0.03 -4.03
C THR A 131 13.99 1.25 -4.84
N ASP A 132 13.58 1.10 -6.11
CA ASP A 132 13.36 2.23 -7.00
C ASP A 132 11.96 2.85 -6.87
N ILE A 133 11.10 2.32 -5.99
CA ILE A 133 9.75 2.87 -5.86
C ILE A 133 9.77 4.21 -5.13
N PRO A 134 9.14 5.27 -5.66
CA PRO A 134 9.04 6.55 -4.95
C PRO A 134 8.26 6.41 -3.65
N ILE A 135 8.72 7.12 -2.63
CA ILE A 135 8.10 7.14 -1.30
C ILE A 135 7.08 8.27 -1.24
N ALA A 136 5.90 7.96 -0.75
CA ALA A 136 4.87 8.97 -0.53
C ALA A 136 5.10 9.76 0.76
#